data_e3b930647ac9095d5649ab68bb2972a1
#
_entry.id   e3b930647ac9095d5649ab68bb2972a1
#
_cell.length_a   1.000
_cell.length_b   1.000
_cell.length_c   1.000
_cell.angle_alpha   90.00
_cell.angle_beta   90.00
_cell.angle_gamma   90.00
#
_symmetry.space_group_name_H-M   'P 1'
#
loop_
_entity.id
_entity.type
_entity.pdbx_description
1 polymer ?
#
loop_
_entity_poly.entity_id
_entity_poly.type
_entity_poly.pdbx_seq_one_letter_code
_entity_poly.pdbx_strand_id
1 'polypeptide(L)'
;NQPTGARNFQAVFWNISYYDRYYSESLFDNFYFPNGCKPHWESLSWLQKRFMKWFNQERTRAVLTFPVETMALLTEKGEPKDNEYGDFTAEMYAEGHSFFTYLSDNADSLSSCCRLRNEITDNGFSYTLGAGGVSTGSKSVLTINLNRCIQHAVREGIPFQVFLQDVIDTVHKVQLAYNENLKYMQAKGMLPLFDAG
;
A
#
# COMPACT_ATOMS: atom_id res chain seq x y z
N ASN A 1 1.17 17.77 -8.04
CA ASN A 1 0.37 18.21 -6.88
C ASN A 1 -0.49 19.46 -7.16
N GLN A 2 -0.67 19.86 -8.42
CA GLN A 2 -1.56 20.97 -8.74
C GLN A 2 -3.02 20.49 -8.86
N PRO A 3 -4.01 21.24 -8.33
CA PRO A 3 -5.40 20.92 -8.49
C PRO A 3 -5.81 20.92 -9.97
N THR A 4 -6.59 19.94 -10.36
CA THR A 4 -7.17 19.89 -11.71
C THR A 4 -8.63 20.33 -11.67
N GLY A 5 -9.04 21.17 -12.64
CA GLY A 5 -10.34 21.83 -12.64
C GLY A 5 -11.58 20.95 -12.82
N ALA A 6 -11.39 19.64 -13.08
CA ALA A 6 -12.52 18.75 -13.37
C ALA A 6 -13.32 18.28 -12.15
N ARG A 7 -12.77 18.43 -10.92
CA ARG A 7 -13.42 18.02 -9.68
C ARG A 7 -13.05 18.92 -8.51
N ASN A 8 -13.51 20.18 -8.51
CA ASN A 8 -13.36 21.08 -7.38
C ASN A 8 -11.95 21.15 -6.78
N PHE A 9 -10.95 21.44 -7.61
CA PHE A 9 -9.57 21.66 -7.16
C PHE A 9 -8.90 20.47 -6.46
N GLN A 10 -9.31 19.25 -6.73
CA GLN A 10 -8.60 18.08 -6.25
C GLN A 10 -7.32 17.84 -7.04
N ALA A 11 -6.23 17.53 -6.35
CA ALA A 11 -5.02 17.03 -6.99
C ALA A 11 -5.27 15.65 -7.60
N VAL A 12 -4.59 15.34 -8.70
CA VAL A 12 -4.62 13.99 -9.28
C VAL A 12 -4.08 13.02 -8.25
N PHE A 13 -4.88 12.01 -7.93
CA PHE A 13 -4.47 10.92 -7.04
C PHE A 13 -3.62 9.93 -7.84
N TRP A 14 -2.37 9.77 -7.46
CA TRP A 14 -1.49 8.80 -8.07
C TRP A 14 -0.48 8.25 -7.04
N ASN A 15 0.01 7.07 -7.31
CA ASN A 15 0.97 6.37 -6.47
C ASN A 15 2.24 6.08 -7.25
N ILE A 16 3.33 5.94 -6.52
CA ILE A 16 4.55 5.35 -7.01
C ILE A 16 4.96 4.22 -6.08
N SER A 17 5.35 3.09 -6.66
CA SER A 17 5.88 1.96 -5.91
C SER A 17 7.35 1.78 -6.24
N TYR A 18 8.13 1.60 -5.20
CA TYR A 18 9.53 1.23 -5.26
C TYR A 18 9.62 -0.26 -4.90
N TYR A 19 10.31 -1.00 -5.70
CA TYR A 19 10.45 -2.44 -5.56
C TYR A 19 11.89 -2.79 -5.24
N ASP A 20 12.09 -3.72 -4.30
CA ASP A 20 13.39 -4.32 -4.09
C ASP A 20 13.85 -5.15 -5.30
N ARG A 21 15.07 -5.69 -5.21
CA ARG A 21 15.65 -6.46 -6.31
C ARG A 21 14.79 -7.66 -6.71
N TYR A 22 14.37 -8.45 -5.73
CA TYR A 22 13.64 -9.71 -5.97
C TYR A 22 12.23 -9.47 -6.51
N TYR A 23 11.56 -8.43 -6.02
CA TYR A 23 10.29 -7.98 -6.60
C TYR A 23 10.47 -7.52 -8.06
N SER A 24 11.48 -6.70 -8.31
CA SER A 24 11.75 -6.16 -9.64
C SER A 24 12.10 -7.25 -10.64
N GLU A 25 12.96 -8.21 -10.26
CA GLU A 25 13.32 -9.34 -11.08
C GLU A 25 12.12 -10.21 -11.43
N SER A 26 11.21 -10.46 -10.46
CA SER A 26 10.00 -11.25 -10.72
C SER A 26 9.00 -10.50 -11.61
N LEU A 27 8.73 -9.24 -11.33
CA LEU A 27 7.74 -8.45 -12.07
C LEU A 27 8.17 -8.17 -13.52
N PHE A 28 9.46 -7.98 -13.74
CA PHE A 28 9.99 -7.58 -15.05
C PHE A 28 10.75 -8.70 -15.78
N ASP A 29 10.64 -9.94 -15.33
CA ASP A 29 11.34 -11.05 -15.97
C ASP A 29 10.99 -11.21 -17.46
N ASN A 30 9.73 -10.99 -17.79
CA ASN A 30 9.22 -11.06 -19.16
C ASN A 30 9.10 -9.69 -19.86
N PHE A 31 9.60 -8.62 -19.24
CA PHE A 31 9.54 -7.30 -19.83
C PHE A 31 10.79 -7.01 -20.65
N TYR A 32 10.58 -6.50 -21.87
CA TYR A 32 11.65 -6.07 -22.78
C TYR A 32 11.37 -4.65 -23.27
N PHE A 33 12.38 -3.83 -23.26
CA PHE A 33 12.32 -2.53 -23.95
C PHE A 33 12.25 -2.72 -25.47
N PRO A 34 11.82 -1.68 -26.24
CA PRO A 34 11.75 -1.78 -27.69
C PRO A 34 13.07 -2.16 -28.41
N ASN A 35 14.19 -1.92 -27.77
CA ASN A 35 15.52 -2.33 -28.25
C ASN A 35 15.90 -3.77 -27.88
N GLY A 36 15.00 -4.55 -27.27
CA GLY A 36 15.22 -5.94 -26.87
C GLY A 36 15.98 -6.13 -25.56
N CYS A 37 16.34 -5.05 -24.86
CA CYS A 37 17.01 -5.14 -23.56
C CYS A 37 16.01 -5.37 -22.42
N LYS A 38 16.42 -6.12 -21.40
CA LYS A 38 15.70 -6.22 -20.12
C LYS A 38 16.01 -5.01 -19.22
N PRO A 39 15.13 -4.70 -18.24
CA PRO A 39 15.45 -3.74 -17.20
C PRO A 39 16.73 -4.14 -16.45
N HIS A 40 17.56 -3.15 -16.17
CA HIS A 40 18.81 -3.34 -15.45
C HIS A 40 18.62 -2.90 -14.00
N TRP A 41 18.78 -3.83 -13.06
CA TRP A 41 18.48 -3.60 -11.66
C TRP A 41 19.22 -2.42 -11.06
N GLU A 42 20.53 -2.30 -11.28
CA GLU A 42 21.33 -1.24 -10.69
C GLU A 42 20.86 0.15 -11.14
N SER A 43 20.46 0.28 -12.41
CA SER A 43 19.90 1.51 -12.95
C SER A 43 18.53 1.82 -12.34
N LEU A 44 17.67 0.81 -12.19
CA LEU A 44 16.37 0.94 -11.59
C LEU A 44 16.48 1.31 -10.11
N SER A 45 17.32 0.59 -9.36
CA SER A 45 17.59 0.85 -7.94
C SER A 45 18.11 2.28 -7.71
N TRP A 46 19.08 2.70 -8.55
CA TRP A 46 19.60 4.06 -8.48
C TRP A 46 18.50 5.11 -8.71
N LEU A 47 17.67 4.91 -9.73
CA LEU A 47 16.59 5.84 -10.06
C LEU A 47 15.56 5.91 -8.92
N GLN A 48 15.12 4.77 -8.40
CA GLN A 48 14.17 4.68 -7.31
C GLN A 48 14.69 5.40 -6.05
N LYS A 49 15.90 5.05 -5.60
CA LYS A 49 16.54 5.66 -4.43
C LYS A 49 16.72 7.18 -4.62
N ARG A 50 17.14 7.60 -5.82
CA ARG A 50 17.33 9.02 -6.14
C ARG A 50 16.02 9.79 -6.14
N PHE A 51 14.98 9.24 -6.75
CA PHE A 51 13.68 9.89 -6.80
C PHE A 51 13.07 10.00 -5.39
N MET A 52 13.11 8.94 -4.61
CA MET A 52 12.57 8.93 -3.24
C MET A 52 13.26 9.99 -2.37
N LYS A 53 14.59 10.03 -2.35
CA LYS A 53 15.35 11.05 -1.59
C LYS A 53 15.00 12.46 -2.05
N TRP A 54 14.99 12.70 -3.34
CA TRP A 54 14.65 14.02 -3.89
C TRP A 54 13.21 14.42 -3.53
N PHE A 55 12.24 13.55 -3.73
CA PHE A 55 10.84 13.87 -3.48
C PHE A 55 10.57 14.15 -2.00
N ASN A 56 11.18 13.40 -1.11
CA ASN A 56 11.03 13.62 0.32
C ASN A 56 11.75 14.90 0.79
N GLN A 57 12.85 15.29 0.16
CA GLN A 57 13.45 16.62 0.38
C GLN A 57 12.51 17.74 -0.07
N GLU A 58 11.85 17.62 -1.22
CA GLU A 58 10.88 18.63 -1.67
C GLU A 58 9.68 18.75 -0.73
N ARG A 59 9.26 17.65 -0.10
CA ARG A 59 8.20 17.65 0.92
C ARG A 59 8.53 18.49 2.15
N THR A 60 9.79 18.70 2.47
CA THR A 60 10.18 19.61 3.56
C THR A 60 9.99 21.08 3.20
N ARG A 61 9.89 21.40 1.92
CA ARG A 61 9.75 22.77 1.40
C ARG A 61 8.30 23.14 1.07
N ALA A 62 7.50 22.14 0.69
CA ALA A 62 6.13 22.34 0.30
C ALA A 62 5.27 21.12 0.65
N VAL A 63 3.98 21.35 0.89
CA VAL A 63 3.03 20.23 1.10
C VAL A 63 2.79 19.54 -0.24
N LEU A 64 3.41 18.40 -0.43
CA LEU A 64 3.25 17.53 -1.60
C LEU A 64 2.52 16.26 -1.18
N THR A 65 1.24 16.18 -1.48
CA THR A 65 0.39 15.04 -1.10
C THR A 65 0.63 13.83 -2.01
N PHE A 66 0.94 14.08 -3.28
CA PHE A 66 1.13 13.06 -4.30
C PHE A 66 2.49 13.19 -5.01
N PRO A 67 3.09 12.09 -5.44
CA PRO A 67 2.62 10.70 -5.34
C PRO A 67 2.54 10.21 -3.89
N VAL A 68 1.60 9.28 -3.65
CA VAL A 68 1.66 8.45 -2.45
C VAL A 68 2.73 7.37 -2.71
N GLU A 69 3.72 7.30 -1.85
CA GLU A 69 4.86 6.40 -2.00
C GLU A 69 4.62 5.07 -1.29
N THR A 70 4.98 3.97 -1.93
CA THR A 70 4.97 2.63 -1.34
C THR A 70 6.29 1.93 -1.62
N MET A 71 6.97 1.48 -0.58
CA MET A 71 8.13 0.61 -0.67
C MET A 71 7.69 -0.84 -0.54
N ALA A 72 7.86 -1.63 -1.58
CA ALA A 72 7.52 -3.05 -1.60
C ALA A 72 8.78 -3.90 -1.43
N LEU A 73 8.82 -4.68 -0.36
CA LEU A 73 9.92 -5.57 -0.01
C LEU A 73 9.43 -7.02 -0.01
N LEU A 74 10.16 -7.87 -0.73
CA LEU A 74 9.93 -9.30 -0.65
C LEU A 74 10.59 -9.86 0.62
N THR A 75 9.83 -10.66 1.35
CA THR A 75 10.29 -11.24 2.61
C THR A 75 10.52 -12.74 2.50
N GLU A 76 11.44 -13.24 3.29
CA GLU A 76 11.61 -14.66 3.55
C GLU A 76 11.72 -14.87 5.06
N LYS A 77 10.87 -15.74 5.61
CA LYS A 77 10.80 -16.01 7.07
C LYS A 77 10.58 -14.73 7.90
N GLY A 78 9.88 -13.75 7.35
CA GLY A 78 9.56 -12.50 8.04
C GLY A 78 10.60 -11.38 7.92
N GLU A 79 11.74 -11.65 7.28
CA GLU A 79 12.82 -10.67 7.07
C GLU A 79 12.89 -10.27 5.59
N PRO A 80 13.30 -9.03 5.25
CA PRO A 80 13.55 -8.63 3.87
C PRO A 80 14.60 -9.53 3.21
N LYS A 81 14.30 -10.02 2.01
CA LYS A 81 15.28 -10.79 1.22
C LYS A 81 16.43 -9.92 0.71
N ASP A 82 16.13 -8.69 0.36
CA ASP A 82 17.10 -7.67 -0.05
C ASP A 82 17.46 -6.79 1.16
N ASN A 83 18.50 -7.19 1.87
CA ASN A 83 18.95 -6.47 3.06
C ASN A 83 19.38 -5.03 2.74
N GLU A 84 20.05 -4.80 1.60
CA GLU A 84 20.47 -3.46 1.19
C GLU A 84 19.26 -2.53 1.00
N TYR A 85 18.20 -3.05 0.40
CA TYR A 85 16.98 -2.28 0.21
C TYR A 85 16.17 -2.13 1.51
N GLY A 86 16.22 -3.13 2.38
CA GLY A 86 15.68 -3.07 3.73
C GLY A 86 16.36 -1.97 4.56
N ASP A 87 17.70 -1.93 4.55
CA ASP A 87 18.50 -0.91 5.24
C ASP A 87 18.20 0.49 4.68
N PHE A 88 18.12 0.63 3.36
CA PHE A 88 17.71 1.88 2.73
C PHE A 88 16.32 2.33 3.18
N THR A 89 15.38 1.41 3.31
CA THR A 89 14.02 1.72 3.80
C THR A 89 14.05 2.22 5.24
N ALA A 90 14.85 1.58 6.09
CA ALA A 90 15.04 2.01 7.47
C ALA A 90 15.72 3.39 7.56
N GLU A 91 16.73 3.67 6.73
CA GLU A 91 17.37 4.99 6.61
C GLU A 91 16.33 6.07 6.27
N MET A 92 15.45 5.81 5.29
CA MET A 92 14.41 6.77 4.90
C MET A 92 13.42 7.06 6.04
N TYR A 93 13.04 6.06 6.82
CA TYR A 93 12.22 6.27 8.01
C TYR A 93 12.98 7.06 9.09
N ALA A 94 14.25 6.77 9.32
CA ALA A 94 15.08 7.50 10.28
C ALA A 94 15.25 8.98 9.90
N GLU A 95 15.27 9.30 8.62
CA GLU A 95 15.27 10.68 8.11
C GLU A 95 13.88 11.37 8.24
N GLY A 96 12.84 10.65 8.68
CA GLY A 96 11.49 11.18 8.88
C GLY A 96 10.65 11.23 7.60
N HIS A 97 11.00 10.45 6.59
CA HIS A 97 10.21 10.36 5.37
C HIS A 97 8.87 9.67 5.60
N SER A 98 7.85 10.07 4.86
CA SER A 98 6.49 9.54 4.97
C SER A 98 6.12 8.72 3.73
N PHE A 99 6.10 7.40 3.88
CA PHE A 99 5.72 6.44 2.86
C PHE A 99 5.16 5.18 3.50
N PHE A 100 4.64 4.26 2.68
CA PHE A 100 4.15 2.98 3.16
C PHE A 100 5.15 1.88 2.82
N THR A 101 5.28 0.91 3.72
CA THR A 101 6.03 -0.32 3.43
C THR A 101 5.04 -1.46 3.24
N TYR A 102 5.17 -2.14 2.11
CA TYR A 102 4.42 -3.35 1.78
C TYR A 102 5.36 -4.55 1.84
N LEU A 103 5.09 -5.44 2.78
CA LEU A 103 5.86 -6.67 2.98
C LEU A 103 5.07 -7.85 2.44
N SER A 104 5.68 -8.66 1.60
CA SER A 104 5.05 -9.86 1.06
C SER A 104 6.08 -10.99 0.88
N ASP A 105 5.65 -12.21 1.09
CA ASP A 105 6.40 -13.43 0.78
C ASP A 105 6.15 -13.92 -0.66
N ASN A 106 5.28 -13.26 -1.40
CA ASN A 106 4.92 -13.58 -2.77
C ASN A 106 5.11 -12.37 -3.68
N ALA A 107 5.95 -12.51 -4.71
CA ALA A 107 6.23 -11.47 -5.68
C ALA A 107 5.05 -11.13 -6.61
N ASP A 108 4.10 -12.05 -6.79
CA ASP A 108 2.87 -11.81 -7.56
C ASP A 108 1.87 -10.93 -6.81
N SER A 109 2.13 -10.66 -5.53
CA SER A 109 1.27 -9.85 -4.69
C SER A 109 1.74 -8.40 -4.68
N LEU A 110 0.88 -7.51 -5.17
CA LEU A 110 1.16 -6.08 -5.26
C LEU A 110 0.20 -5.27 -4.39
N SER A 111 0.68 -4.17 -3.84
CA SER A 111 -0.20 -3.23 -3.17
C SER A 111 -0.84 -2.27 -4.16
N SER A 112 -2.16 -2.10 -4.06
CA SER A 112 -2.89 -1.06 -4.81
C SER A 112 -2.84 0.28 -4.09
N CYS A 113 -3.41 1.32 -4.72
CA CYS A 113 -3.53 2.65 -4.14
C CYS A 113 -4.24 2.67 -2.77
N CYS A 114 -5.17 1.75 -2.53
CA CYS A 114 -5.91 1.60 -1.28
C CYS A 114 -5.25 0.61 -0.30
N ARG A 115 -3.99 0.23 -0.53
CA ARG A 115 -3.24 -0.74 0.29
C ARG A 115 -3.84 -2.15 0.28
N LEU A 116 -4.64 -2.46 -0.72
CA LEU A 116 -5.18 -3.80 -0.91
C LEU A 116 -4.12 -4.70 -1.53
N ARG A 117 -4.08 -5.94 -1.07
CA ARG A 117 -3.31 -6.99 -1.70
C ARG A 117 -4.01 -7.41 -2.99
N ASN A 118 -3.33 -7.27 -4.12
CA ASN A 118 -3.75 -7.81 -5.40
C ASN A 118 -2.79 -8.92 -5.80
N GLU A 119 -3.32 -10.01 -6.33
CA GLU A 119 -2.52 -11.09 -6.91
C GLU A 119 -2.61 -10.99 -8.43
N ILE A 120 -1.45 -11.09 -9.08
CA ILE A 120 -1.37 -11.17 -10.53
C ILE A 120 -1.65 -12.63 -10.89
N THR A 121 -2.88 -12.93 -11.25
CA THR A 121 -3.29 -14.31 -11.60
C THR A 121 -2.95 -14.71 -13.04
N ASP A 122 -2.69 -13.74 -13.91
CA ASP A 122 -2.23 -13.94 -15.28
C ASP A 122 -1.06 -13.01 -15.57
N ASN A 123 -0.06 -13.50 -16.30
CA ASN A 123 1.12 -12.76 -16.74
C ASN A 123 0.83 -11.57 -17.68
N GLY A 124 -0.42 -11.15 -17.77
CA GLY A 124 -0.82 -9.92 -18.43
C GLY A 124 -0.56 -8.73 -17.51
N PHE A 125 0.47 -7.96 -17.80
CA PHE A 125 0.61 -6.61 -17.26
C PHE A 125 -0.67 -5.86 -17.63
N SER A 126 -1.67 -5.92 -16.75
CA SER A 126 -2.96 -5.31 -17.03
C SER A 126 -2.82 -3.80 -16.89
N TYR A 127 -3.07 -3.10 -17.97
CA TYR A 127 -3.16 -1.64 -18.05
C TYR A 127 -4.35 -1.06 -17.27
N THR A 128 -5.04 -1.86 -16.48
CA THR A 128 -6.17 -1.40 -15.68
C THR A 128 -5.68 -0.73 -14.40
N LEU A 129 -6.40 0.28 -14.00
CA LEU A 129 -6.23 1.11 -12.81
C LEU A 129 -5.96 0.28 -11.54
N GLY A 130 -4.71 0.27 -11.10
CA GLY A 130 -4.23 -0.48 -9.96
C GLY A 130 -3.90 -1.92 -10.32
N ALA A 131 -2.66 -2.31 -10.15
CA ALA A 131 -2.06 -3.63 -10.36
C ALA A 131 -3.03 -4.77 -10.71
N GLY A 132 -3.26 -4.98 -11.99
CA GLY A 132 -3.83 -6.15 -12.64
C GLY A 132 -5.14 -6.73 -12.13
N GLY A 133 -6.04 -7.07 -13.03
CA GLY A 133 -7.22 -7.93 -12.84
C GLY A 133 -8.03 -7.68 -11.57
N VAL A 134 -9.01 -6.81 -11.63
CA VAL A 134 -9.68 -6.32 -10.42
C VAL A 134 -10.80 -7.24 -10.00
N SER A 135 -10.50 -8.18 -9.14
CA SER A 135 -11.52 -8.82 -8.27
C SER A 135 -11.42 -8.32 -6.82
N THR A 136 -10.65 -7.28 -6.54
CA THR A 136 -10.42 -6.83 -5.17
C THR A 136 -10.96 -5.45 -4.91
N GLY A 137 -11.56 -5.27 -3.75
CA GLY A 137 -12.07 -3.98 -3.28
C GLY A 137 -12.00 -3.89 -1.76
N SER A 138 -12.05 -2.67 -1.24
CA SER A 138 -12.17 -2.46 0.20
C SER A 138 -13.63 -2.59 0.62
N LYS A 139 -13.93 -3.52 1.53
CA LYS A 139 -15.27 -3.66 2.09
C LYS A 139 -15.56 -2.61 3.15
N SER A 140 -14.59 -2.31 3.98
CA SER A 140 -14.69 -1.28 5.01
C SER A 140 -13.30 -0.84 5.47
N VAL A 141 -13.20 0.42 5.92
CA VAL A 141 -11.98 0.96 6.53
C VAL A 141 -12.35 1.60 7.85
N LEU A 142 -11.63 1.23 8.90
CA LEU A 142 -11.77 1.83 10.22
C LEU A 142 -10.41 2.40 10.65
N THR A 143 -10.40 3.68 10.99
CA THR A 143 -9.21 4.35 11.49
C THR A 143 -9.23 4.43 13.00
N ILE A 144 -8.22 3.88 13.65
CA ILE A 144 -8.04 3.98 15.10
C ILE A 144 -7.20 5.22 15.39
N ASN A 145 -7.77 6.17 16.16
CA ASN A 145 -7.06 7.35 16.60
C ASN A 145 -6.24 7.04 17.87
N LEU A 146 -4.97 6.68 17.70
CA LEU A 146 -4.08 6.30 18.80
C LEU A 146 -3.90 7.42 19.84
N ASN A 147 -3.87 8.68 19.42
CA ASN A 147 -3.77 9.81 20.34
C ASN A 147 -4.99 9.84 21.31
N ARG A 148 -6.19 9.67 20.76
CA ARG A 148 -7.41 9.58 21.60
C ARG A 148 -7.39 8.36 22.50
N CYS A 149 -6.89 7.22 22.02
CA CYS A 149 -6.75 6.00 22.82
C CYS A 149 -5.81 6.22 24.01
N ILE A 150 -4.65 6.85 23.79
CA ILE A 150 -3.70 7.16 24.88
C ILE A 150 -4.33 8.10 25.90
N GLN A 151 -4.93 9.21 25.44
CA GLN A 151 -5.57 10.16 26.33
C GLN A 151 -6.69 9.52 27.18
N HIS A 152 -7.47 8.62 26.59
CA HIS A 152 -8.51 7.91 27.30
C HIS A 152 -7.94 6.92 28.30
N ALA A 153 -6.96 6.11 27.90
CA ALA A 153 -6.30 5.16 28.79
C ALA A 153 -5.68 5.84 30.03
N VAL A 154 -5.01 6.98 29.84
CA VAL A 154 -4.44 7.77 30.94
C VAL A 154 -5.53 8.31 31.86
N ARG A 155 -6.62 8.84 31.31
CA ARG A 155 -7.71 9.38 32.12
C ARG A 155 -8.42 8.33 32.96
N GLU A 156 -8.61 7.14 32.42
CA GLU A 156 -9.27 6.01 33.11
C GLU A 156 -8.31 5.17 33.96
N GLY A 157 -6.99 5.48 33.94
CA GLY A 157 -5.99 4.73 34.68
C GLY A 157 -5.76 3.30 34.16
N ILE A 158 -6.04 3.07 32.86
CA ILE A 158 -5.90 1.76 32.22
C ILE A 158 -4.55 1.70 31.47
N PRO A 159 -3.78 0.61 31.57
CA PRO A 159 -2.60 0.46 30.73
C PRO A 159 -2.94 0.56 29.25
N PHE A 160 -2.19 1.37 28.49
CA PHE A 160 -2.51 1.69 27.08
C PHE A 160 -2.66 0.42 26.21
N GLN A 161 -1.80 -0.57 26.41
CA GLN A 161 -1.84 -1.82 25.64
C GLN A 161 -3.15 -2.59 25.89
N VAL A 162 -3.65 -2.60 27.10
CA VAL A 162 -4.92 -3.25 27.46
C VAL A 162 -6.08 -2.53 26.79
N PHE A 163 -6.10 -1.19 26.89
CA PHE A 163 -7.13 -0.39 26.25
C PHE A 163 -7.10 -0.52 24.72
N LEU A 164 -5.91 -0.48 24.12
CA LEU A 164 -5.75 -0.64 22.67
C LEU A 164 -6.23 -2.02 22.19
N GLN A 165 -5.95 -3.08 22.94
CA GLN A 165 -6.41 -4.44 22.61
C GLN A 165 -7.95 -4.50 22.60
N ASP A 166 -8.60 -3.92 23.59
CA ASP A 166 -10.08 -3.86 23.65
C ASP A 166 -10.69 -3.07 22.47
N VAL A 167 -10.03 -1.98 22.06
CA VAL A 167 -10.42 -1.21 20.87
C VAL A 167 -10.27 -2.07 19.61
N ILE A 168 -9.15 -2.78 19.46
CA ILE A 168 -8.89 -3.66 18.30
C ILE A 168 -9.94 -4.78 18.24
N ASP A 169 -10.23 -5.42 19.36
CA ASP A 169 -11.22 -6.49 19.45
C ASP A 169 -12.62 -5.98 19.08
N THR A 170 -12.95 -4.77 19.51
CA THR A 170 -14.22 -4.11 19.17
C THR A 170 -14.29 -3.83 17.65
N VAL A 171 -13.25 -3.25 17.08
CA VAL A 171 -13.17 -2.99 15.64
C VAL A 171 -13.29 -4.28 14.85
N HIS A 172 -12.61 -5.34 15.28
CA HIS A 172 -12.70 -6.66 14.63
C HIS A 172 -14.14 -7.21 14.63
N LYS A 173 -14.82 -7.17 15.77
CA LYS A 173 -16.24 -7.59 15.88
C LYS A 173 -17.14 -6.80 14.93
N VAL A 174 -16.96 -5.47 14.86
CA VAL A 174 -17.71 -4.61 13.94
C VAL A 174 -17.47 -4.99 12.49
N GLN A 175 -16.22 -5.25 12.10
CA GLN A 175 -15.88 -5.65 10.73
C GLN A 175 -16.47 -7.03 10.39
N LEU A 176 -16.45 -7.98 11.31
CA LEU A 176 -17.09 -9.29 11.11
C LEU A 176 -18.62 -9.14 10.93
N ALA A 177 -19.28 -8.37 11.77
CA ALA A 177 -20.72 -8.09 11.65
C ALA A 177 -21.05 -7.41 10.32
N TYR A 178 -20.20 -6.49 9.86
CA TYR A 178 -20.36 -5.86 8.55
C TYR A 178 -20.23 -6.88 7.40
N ASN A 179 -19.27 -7.78 7.47
CA ASN A 179 -19.12 -8.84 6.47
C ASN A 179 -20.36 -9.76 6.41
N GLU A 180 -20.90 -10.16 7.56
CA GLU A 180 -22.12 -10.97 7.59
C GLU A 180 -23.34 -10.22 7.00
N ASN A 181 -23.42 -8.91 7.25
CA ASN A 181 -24.47 -8.10 6.63
C ASN A 181 -24.32 -8.02 5.11
N LEU A 182 -23.08 -7.87 4.59
CA LEU A 182 -22.83 -7.89 3.14
C LEU A 182 -23.22 -9.24 2.53
N LYS A 183 -22.89 -10.37 3.16
CA LYS A 183 -23.31 -11.69 2.71
C LYS A 183 -24.82 -11.82 2.66
N TYR A 184 -25.51 -11.32 3.68
CA TYR A 184 -26.97 -11.30 3.71
C TYR A 184 -27.54 -10.49 2.56
N MET A 185 -27.01 -9.28 2.30
CA MET A 185 -27.45 -8.42 1.20
C MET A 185 -27.20 -9.08 -0.15
N GLN A 186 -26.05 -9.71 -0.34
CA GLN A 186 -25.71 -10.47 -1.55
C GLN A 186 -26.71 -11.62 -1.78
N ALA A 187 -26.96 -12.42 -0.75
CA ALA A 187 -27.92 -13.52 -0.83
C ALA A 187 -29.36 -13.06 -1.16
N LYS A 188 -29.68 -11.79 -0.94
CA LYS A 188 -30.96 -11.17 -1.32
C LYS A 188 -30.95 -10.51 -2.71
N GLY A 189 -29.85 -10.62 -3.46
CA GLY A 189 -29.69 -9.96 -4.76
C GLY A 189 -29.61 -8.44 -4.70
N MET A 190 -29.28 -7.89 -3.53
CA MET A 190 -29.18 -6.44 -3.34
C MET A 190 -27.83 -5.87 -3.78
N LEU A 191 -26.87 -6.72 -4.14
CA LEU A 191 -25.51 -6.35 -4.56
C LEU A 191 -25.15 -6.98 -5.92
N PRO A 192 -25.86 -6.59 -7.00
CA PRO A 192 -25.72 -7.26 -8.30
C PRO A 192 -24.31 -7.17 -8.90
N LEU A 193 -23.54 -6.13 -8.56
CA LEU A 193 -22.16 -5.98 -9.03
C LEU A 193 -21.18 -6.94 -8.33
N PHE A 194 -21.52 -7.42 -7.13
CA PHE A 194 -20.75 -8.46 -6.43
C PHE A 194 -20.97 -9.86 -7.01
N ASP A 195 -22.11 -10.07 -7.66
CA ASP A 195 -22.46 -11.35 -8.27
C ASP A 195 -21.97 -11.43 -9.74
N ALA A 196 -21.61 -10.32 -10.33
CA ALA A 196 -21.17 -10.25 -11.72
C ALA A 196 -19.66 -10.52 -11.92
N GLY A 197 -18.93 -10.80 -10.85
CA GLY A 197 -17.51 -11.20 -10.92
C GLY A 197 -16.63 -10.53 -9.94
#